data_4b63cf66c56aa48452d3691444c9ec3d
#
_entry.id   4b63cf66c56aa48452d3691444c9ec3d
#
_cell.length_a   1.000
_cell.length_b   1.000
_cell.length_c   1.000
_cell.angle_alpha   90.00
_cell.angle_beta   90.00
_cell.angle_gamma   90.00
#
_symmetry.space_group_name_H-M   'P 1'
#
loop_
_entity.id
_entity.type
_entity.pdbx_description
1 polymer ?
#
loop_
_entity_poly.entity_id
_entity_poly.type
_entity_poly.pdbx_seq_one_letter_code
_entity_poly.pdbx_strand_id
1 'polypeptide(L)'
;MTGEKSGAACTFCGQPITGESPEQPNPCEYCSSLSGGYPHLVILTEAIAGSAMGYVEGATYPQILLGIATFLLGKNDDKLHGLATIVAHLACEIAIERSLSDSFALKGIQSLEETVADALNGYNLANDKVWKLYTSLTGDEIHEKPFWGTFLRSANRRENIIRKGLIVGRKDAEETIKAAGDFLAHLTEYVPDR
;
A
#
# COMPACT_ATOMS: atom_id res chain seq x y z
N MET A 1 30.74 33.17 27.58
CA MET A 1 30.01 32.94 26.28
C MET A 1 30.26 31.50 25.90
N THR A 2 29.34 30.62 26.28
CA THR A 2 29.40 29.19 26.03
C THR A 2 28.61 28.93 24.74
N GLY A 3 29.33 28.66 23.65
CA GLY A 3 28.70 28.30 22.37
C GLY A 3 28.05 26.94 22.48
N GLU A 4 26.73 26.88 22.42
CA GLU A 4 25.97 25.66 22.19
C GLU A 4 26.33 25.10 20.78
N LYS A 5 27.07 24.00 20.79
CA LYS A 5 27.23 23.20 19.54
C LYS A 5 25.88 22.55 19.26
N SER A 6 25.17 23.03 18.23
CA SER A 6 23.99 22.34 17.73
C SER A 6 24.47 21.01 17.12
N GLY A 7 24.27 19.92 17.83
CA GLY A 7 24.54 18.58 17.35
C GLY A 7 23.58 18.26 16.18
N ALA A 8 24.12 17.69 15.10
CA ALA A 8 23.30 17.16 14.00
C ALA A 8 22.35 16.10 14.56
N ALA A 9 21.09 16.08 14.08
CA ALA A 9 20.13 15.06 14.44
C ALA A 9 20.06 13.99 13.34
N CYS A 10 19.84 12.73 13.74
CA CYS A 10 19.64 11.63 12.82
C CYS A 10 18.40 11.91 11.94
N THR A 11 18.58 11.83 10.63
CA THR A 11 17.52 12.10 9.66
C THR A 11 16.38 11.07 9.71
N PHE A 12 16.59 9.92 10.36
CA PHE A 12 15.60 8.85 10.48
C PHE A 12 14.80 8.88 11.79
N CYS A 13 15.43 9.16 12.92
CA CYS A 13 14.76 9.07 14.22
C CYS A 13 14.79 10.37 15.02
N GLY A 14 15.45 11.43 14.54
CA GLY A 14 15.57 12.72 15.24
C GLY A 14 16.52 12.71 16.44
N GLN A 15 17.15 11.58 16.78
CA GLN A 15 18.09 11.49 17.91
C GLN A 15 19.40 12.25 17.61
N PRO A 16 20.01 12.91 18.58
CA PRO A 16 21.27 13.61 18.39
C PRO A 16 22.37 12.63 18.00
N ILE A 17 23.13 12.98 16.96
CA ILE A 17 24.28 12.17 16.49
C ILE A 17 25.50 12.56 17.29
N THR A 18 26.06 11.62 18.05
CA THR A 18 27.33 11.79 18.76
C THR A 18 28.47 11.34 17.84
N GLY A 19 28.97 12.21 16.98
CA GLY A 19 30.11 11.92 16.11
C GLY A 19 30.56 13.12 15.30
N GLU A 20 31.88 13.31 15.21
CA GLU A 20 32.52 14.43 14.53
C GLU A 20 32.66 14.21 13.02
N SER A 21 31.63 14.45 12.22
CA SER A 21 31.85 14.80 10.81
C SER A 21 30.63 15.50 10.20
N PRO A 22 30.79 16.75 9.72
CA PRO A 22 29.66 17.52 9.18
C PRO A 22 29.34 17.23 7.70
N GLU A 23 30.03 16.32 7.04
CA GLU A 23 29.96 16.17 5.58
C GLU A 23 29.14 14.98 5.06
N GLN A 24 28.66 14.09 5.92
CA GLN A 24 27.72 13.04 5.50
C GLN A 24 26.60 12.89 6.54
N PRO A 25 25.33 12.74 6.10
CA PRO A 25 24.25 12.44 7.01
C PRO A 25 24.43 11.01 7.52
N ASN A 26 25.17 10.85 8.64
CA ASN A 26 25.31 9.55 9.27
C ASN A 26 24.04 9.23 10.06
N PRO A 27 23.42 8.07 9.83
CA PRO A 27 22.41 7.56 10.73
C PRO A 27 23.03 7.36 12.11
N CYS A 28 22.27 7.60 13.20
CA CYS A 28 22.74 7.30 14.54
C CYS A 28 23.13 5.82 14.65
N GLU A 29 23.93 5.47 15.65
CA GLU A 29 24.45 4.13 15.85
C GLU A 29 23.32 3.07 15.89
N TYR A 30 22.16 3.42 16.46
CA TYR A 30 20.95 2.60 16.47
C TYR A 30 20.38 2.40 15.08
N CYS A 31 20.23 3.45 14.26
CA CYS A 31 19.75 3.35 12.89
C CYS A 31 20.76 2.67 11.97
N SER A 32 22.08 2.83 12.22
CA SER A 32 23.14 2.10 11.51
C SER A 32 23.11 0.60 11.79
N SER A 33 22.88 0.21 13.06
CA SER A 33 22.73 -1.20 13.41
C SER A 33 21.48 -1.82 12.80
N LEU A 34 20.39 -1.06 12.70
CA LEU A 34 19.18 -1.47 11.98
C LEU A 34 19.41 -1.55 10.47
N SER A 35 20.13 -0.59 9.86
CA SER A 35 20.41 -0.59 8.43
C SER A 35 21.37 -1.72 8.02
N GLY A 36 22.33 -2.04 8.87
CA GLY A 36 23.25 -3.18 8.65
C GLY A 36 22.57 -4.55 8.75
N GLY A 37 21.47 -4.64 9.53
CA GLY A 37 20.68 -5.86 9.69
C GLY A 37 19.41 -5.93 8.83
N TYR A 38 18.93 -4.79 8.31
CA TYR A 38 17.66 -4.70 7.57
C TYR A 38 17.80 -3.84 6.30
N PRO A 39 18.43 -4.35 5.24
CA PRO A 39 18.50 -3.64 3.95
C PRO A 39 17.12 -3.27 3.41
N HIS A 40 16.06 -3.97 3.85
CA HIS A 40 14.67 -3.71 3.49
C HIS A 40 14.17 -2.32 3.96
N LEU A 41 14.67 -1.79 5.09
CA LEU A 41 14.29 -0.45 5.58
C LEU A 41 14.85 0.65 4.68
N VAL A 42 16.08 0.50 4.19
CA VAL A 42 16.70 1.43 3.23
C VAL A 42 15.92 1.41 1.92
N ILE A 43 15.57 0.22 1.43
CA ILE A 43 14.77 0.05 0.20
C ILE A 43 13.38 0.66 0.35
N LEU A 44 12.73 0.49 1.51
CA LEU A 44 11.44 1.11 1.77
C LEU A 44 11.53 2.64 1.79
N THR A 45 12.59 3.19 2.39
CA THR A 45 12.84 4.64 2.42
C THR A 45 13.11 5.19 1.01
N GLU A 46 13.90 4.48 0.20
CA GLU A 46 14.13 4.82 -1.21
C GLU A 46 12.85 4.69 -2.04
N ALA A 47 12.02 3.68 -1.78
CA ALA A 47 10.72 3.51 -2.45
C ALA A 47 9.79 4.68 -2.14
N ILE A 48 9.71 5.10 -0.88
CA ILE A 48 8.92 6.26 -0.45
C ILE A 48 9.49 7.54 -1.08
N ALA A 49 10.80 7.73 -1.05
CA ALA A 49 11.45 8.89 -1.66
C ALA A 49 11.31 8.89 -3.20
N GLY A 50 11.45 7.75 -3.85
CA GLY A 50 11.27 7.59 -5.29
C GLY A 50 9.82 7.82 -5.73
N SER A 51 8.85 7.33 -4.95
CA SER A 51 7.43 7.60 -5.20
C SER A 51 7.05 9.05 -4.88
N ALA A 52 7.72 9.68 -3.91
CA ALA A 52 7.52 11.10 -3.61
C ALA A 52 8.11 12.02 -4.69
N MET A 53 9.20 11.63 -5.36
CA MET A 53 9.74 12.36 -6.53
C MET A 53 8.88 12.18 -7.78
N GLY A 54 8.12 11.09 -7.88
CA GLY A 54 7.08 10.86 -8.89
C GLY A 54 5.68 11.30 -8.42
N TYR A 55 5.59 12.04 -7.30
CA TYR A 55 4.33 12.53 -6.76
C TYR A 55 3.70 13.49 -7.75
N VAL A 56 2.75 12.97 -8.50
CA VAL A 56 1.86 13.80 -9.31
C VAL A 56 0.92 14.49 -8.33
N GLU A 57 0.93 15.80 -8.30
CA GLU A 57 0.00 16.60 -7.50
C GLU A 57 -1.43 16.09 -7.75
N GLY A 58 -2.09 15.60 -6.70
CA GLY A 58 -3.41 14.97 -6.81
C GLY A 58 -3.45 13.43 -6.80
N ALA A 59 -2.31 12.73 -6.68
CA ALA A 59 -2.33 11.28 -6.54
C ALA A 59 -3.03 10.85 -5.25
N THR A 60 -3.94 9.89 -5.36
CA THR A 60 -4.62 9.29 -4.20
C THR A 60 -3.68 8.33 -3.45
N TYR A 61 -3.96 8.10 -2.16
CA TYR A 61 -3.14 7.19 -1.37
C TYR A 61 -3.03 5.77 -1.96
N PRO A 62 -4.09 5.15 -2.51
CA PRO A 62 -3.97 3.89 -3.26
C PRO A 62 -3.01 3.95 -4.45
N GLN A 63 -3.00 5.07 -5.21
CA GLN A 63 -2.07 5.25 -6.32
C GLN A 63 -0.61 5.34 -5.85
N ILE A 64 -0.37 5.99 -4.71
CA ILE A 64 0.96 6.05 -4.09
C ILE A 64 1.43 4.65 -3.70
N LEU A 65 0.57 3.84 -3.07
CA LEU A 65 0.89 2.46 -2.70
C LEU A 65 1.18 1.60 -3.93
N LEU A 66 0.42 1.75 -5.02
CA LEU A 66 0.70 1.04 -6.26
C LEU A 66 2.05 1.45 -6.87
N GLY A 67 2.40 2.73 -6.77
CA GLY A 67 3.73 3.24 -7.15
C GLY A 67 4.86 2.60 -6.34
N ILE A 68 4.68 2.47 -5.01
CA ILE A 68 5.62 1.78 -4.13
C ILE A 68 5.75 0.30 -4.53
N ALA A 69 4.65 -0.40 -4.77
CA ALA A 69 4.67 -1.79 -5.19
C ALA A 69 5.44 -1.97 -6.52
N THR A 70 5.22 -1.07 -7.48
CA THR A 70 5.92 -1.07 -8.77
C THR A 70 7.43 -0.82 -8.59
N PHE A 71 7.80 0.11 -7.70
CA PHE A 71 9.20 0.37 -7.39
C PHE A 71 9.88 -0.85 -6.75
N LEU A 72 9.23 -1.51 -5.79
CA LEU A 72 9.75 -2.72 -5.14
C LEU A 72 9.96 -3.85 -6.15
N LEU A 73 9.03 -4.03 -7.09
CA LEU A 73 9.15 -5.00 -8.18
C LEU A 73 10.34 -4.70 -9.09
N GLY A 74 10.65 -3.41 -9.32
CA GLY A 74 11.78 -2.95 -10.13
C GLY A 74 13.14 -3.29 -9.51
N LYS A 75 13.21 -3.55 -8.21
CA LYS A 75 14.43 -4.03 -7.55
C LYS A 75 14.64 -5.50 -7.89
N ASN A 76 15.86 -5.86 -8.25
CA ASN A 76 16.18 -7.24 -8.65
C ASN A 76 16.47 -8.11 -7.39
N ASP A 77 15.49 -8.17 -6.48
CA ASP A 77 15.54 -8.94 -5.23
C ASP A 77 14.23 -9.73 -5.04
N ASP A 78 14.32 -11.04 -5.14
CA ASP A 78 13.17 -11.95 -5.03
C ASP A 78 12.42 -11.82 -3.70
N LYS A 79 13.10 -11.37 -2.63
CA LYS A 79 12.47 -11.16 -1.32
C LYS A 79 11.47 -10.01 -1.32
N LEU A 80 11.61 -9.07 -2.24
CA LEU A 80 10.74 -7.90 -2.37
C LEU A 80 9.47 -8.17 -3.18
N HIS A 81 9.42 -9.25 -3.97
CA HIS A 81 8.25 -9.59 -4.77
C HIS A 81 7.02 -9.88 -3.89
N GLY A 82 7.23 -10.57 -2.76
CA GLY A 82 6.17 -10.78 -1.78
C GLY A 82 5.66 -9.47 -1.17
N LEU A 83 6.57 -8.57 -0.80
CA LEU A 83 6.21 -7.26 -0.25
C LEU A 83 5.49 -6.40 -1.31
N ALA A 84 5.96 -6.38 -2.55
CA ALA A 84 5.29 -5.71 -3.66
C ALA A 84 3.85 -6.21 -3.86
N THR A 85 3.64 -7.54 -3.78
CA THR A 85 2.33 -8.17 -3.83
C THR A 85 1.42 -7.69 -2.71
N ILE A 86 1.91 -7.64 -1.46
CA ILE A 86 1.14 -7.19 -0.28
C ILE A 86 0.74 -5.72 -0.46
N VAL A 87 1.69 -4.85 -0.83
CA VAL A 87 1.45 -3.41 -0.97
C VAL A 87 0.48 -3.10 -2.11
N ALA A 88 0.60 -3.81 -3.26
CA ALA A 88 -0.33 -3.65 -4.37
C ALA A 88 -1.77 -4.06 -3.96
N HIS A 89 -1.92 -5.15 -3.21
CA HIS A 89 -3.25 -5.58 -2.74
C HIS A 89 -3.82 -4.61 -1.68
N LEU A 90 -2.98 -4.08 -0.78
CA LEU A 90 -3.39 -3.06 0.19
C LEU A 90 -3.92 -1.80 -0.49
N ALA A 91 -3.34 -1.40 -1.63
CA ALA A 91 -3.87 -0.30 -2.43
C ALA A 91 -5.33 -0.53 -2.86
N CYS A 92 -5.66 -1.77 -3.27
CA CYS A 92 -7.03 -2.15 -3.62
C CYS A 92 -7.97 -2.14 -2.40
N GLU A 93 -7.51 -2.66 -1.25
CA GLU A 93 -8.32 -2.68 -0.01
C GLU A 93 -8.71 -1.26 0.42
N ILE A 94 -7.76 -0.32 0.41
CA ILE A 94 -8.03 1.09 0.77
C ILE A 94 -8.94 1.77 -0.25
N ALA A 95 -8.76 1.48 -1.54
CA ALA A 95 -9.60 2.07 -2.57
C ALA A 95 -11.07 1.62 -2.45
N ILE A 96 -11.31 0.35 -2.16
CA ILE A 96 -12.67 -0.16 -1.99
C ILE A 96 -13.32 0.33 -0.70
N GLU A 97 -12.55 0.43 0.40
CA GLU A 97 -13.04 1.00 1.64
C GLU A 97 -13.56 2.43 1.43
N ARG A 98 -12.80 3.25 0.72
CA ARG A 98 -13.23 4.61 0.34
C ARG A 98 -14.48 4.60 -0.53
N SER A 99 -14.51 3.76 -1.57
CA SER A 99 -15.66 3.67 -2.47
C SER A 99 -16.94 3.21 -1.76
N LEU A 100 -16.82 2.30 -0.79
CA LEU A 100 -17.95 1.89 0.05
C LEU A 100 -18.38 3.01 0.99
N SER A 101 -17.45 3.70 1.66
CA SER A 101 -17.75 4.85 2.53
C SER A 101 -18.51 5.95 1.77
N ASP A 102 -18.01 6.31 0.58
CA ASP A 102 -18.67 7.29 -0.29
C ASP A 102 -20.08 6.80 -0.70
N SER A 103 -20.24 5.51 -0.97
CA SER A 103 -21.53 4.92 -1.34
C SER A 103 -22.52 4.91 -0.18
N PHE A 104 -22.08 4.62 1.05
CA PHE A 104 -22.91 4.74 2.25
C PHE A 104 -23.36 6.19 2.45
N ALA A 105 -22.48 7.15 2.27
CA ALA A 105 -22.81 8.57 2.39
C ALA A 105 -23.81 9.02 1.31
N LEU A 106 -23.61 8.64 0.05
CA LEU A 106 -24.51 8.95 -1.07
C LEU A 106 -25.91 8.37 -0.88
N LYS A 107 -26.02 7.19 -0.27
CA LYS A 107 -27.33 6.56 0.05
C LYS A 107 -27.96 7.09 1.34
N GLY A 108 -27.30 7.98 2.08
CA GLY A 108 -27.80 8.53 3.35
C GLY A 108 -27.83 7.52 4.51
N ILE A 109 -27.04 6.45 4.43
CA ILE A 109 -26.97 5.35 5.42
C ILE A 109 -25.59 5.23 6.07
N GLN A 110 -24.82 6.31 6.09
CA GLN A 110 -23.47 6.35 6.66
C GLN A 110 -23.38 5.85 8.10
N SER A 111 -24.45 6.02 8.90
CA SER A 111 -24.52 5.52 10.27
C SER A 111 -24.45 3.98 10.39
N LEU A 112 -24.63 3.25 9.30
CA LEU A 112 -24.53 1.79 9.28
C LEU A 112 -23.13 1.30 8.90
N GLU A 113 -22.25 2.17 8.41
CA GLU A 113 -20.95 1.80 7.87
C GLU A 113 -20.10 1.00 8.86
N GLU A 114 -19.91 1.52 10.08
CA GLU A 114 -19.14 0.86 11.13
C GLU A 114 -19.72 -0.51 11.50
N THR A 115 -21.02 -0.58 11.69
CA THR A 115 -21.70 -1.84 12.03
C THR A 115 -21.54 -2.89 10.93
N VAL A 116 -21.60 -2.47 9.67
CA VAL A 116 -21.44 -3.36 8.52
C VAL A 116 -19.98 -3.81 8.38
N ALA A 117 -19.01 -2.88 8.55
CA ALA A 117 -17.60 -3.18 8.55
C ALA A 117 -17.23 -4.23 9.60
N ASP A 118 -17.74 -4.09 10.83
CA ASP A 118 -17.54 -5.04 11.91
C ASP A 118 -18.15 -6.41 11.59
N ALA A 119 -19.38 -6.44 11.07
CA ALA A 119 -20.06 -7.69 10.71
C ALA A 119 -19.37 -8.45 9.57
N LEU A 120 -18.67 -7.75 8.70
CA LEU A 120 -17.92 -8.31 7.56
C LEU A 120 -16.44 -8.58 7.89
N ASN A 121 -15.97 -8.14 9.05
CA ASN A 121 -14.56 -8.18 9.45
C ASN A 121 -13.67 -7.44 8.44
N GLY A 122 -14.08 -6.22 8.10
CA GLY A 122 -13.45 -5.35 7.11
C GLY A 122 -13.92 -5.58 5.67
N TYR A 123 -13.46 -4.71 4.77
CA TYR A 123 -13.93 -4.66 3.38
C TYR A 123 -12.96 -5.35 2.39
N ASN A 124 -12.79 -6.66 2.53
CA ASN A 124 -12.04 -7.45 1.56
C ASN A 124 -12.97 -7.97 0.44
N LEU A 125 -12.83 -7.45 -0.77
CA LEU A 125 -13.65 -7.85 -1.94
C LEU A 125 -13.47 -9.32 -2.37
N ALA A 126 -12.42 -10.01 -1.91
CA ALA A 126 -12.34 -11.46 -2.13
C ALA A 126 -13.37 -12.24 -1.30
N ASN A 127 -14.02 -11.58 -0.31
CA ASN A 127 -15.14 -12.13 0.43
C ASN A 127 -16.45 -11.89 -0.35
N ASP A 128 -17.19 -12.95 -0.62
CA ASP A 128 -18.46 -12.91 -1.34
C ASP A 128 -19.47 -11.91 -0.80
N LYS A 129 -19.50 -11.73 0.52
CA LYS A 129 -20.43 -10.79 1.18
C LYS A 129 -20.04 -9.33 0.87
N VAL A 130 -18.74 -9.06 0.79
CA VAL A 130 -18.23 -7.70 0.56
C VAL A 130 -18.47 -7.27 -0.89
N TRP A 131 -18.11 -8.10 -1.89
CA TRP A 131 -18.36 -7.70 -3.28
C TRP A 131 -19.85 -7.62 -3.61
N LYS A 132 -20.71 -8.48 -3.01
CA LYS A 132 -22.17 -8.37 -3.15
C LYS A 132 -22.72 -7.09 -2.52
N LEU A 133 -22.19 -6.69 -1.36
CA LEU A 133 -22.53 -5.41 -0.75
C LEU A 133 -22.12 -4.25 -1.66
N TYR A 134 -20.88 -4.30 -2.18
CA TYR A 134 -20.37 -3.29 -3.10
C TYR A 134 -21.28 -3.15 -4.33
N THR A 135 -21.57 -4.25 -5.04
CA THR A 135 -22.50 -4.23 -6.18
C THR A 135 -23.88 -3.70 -5.81
N SER A 136 -24.42 -4.08 -4.64
CA SER A 136 -25.74 -3.61 -4.18
C SER A 136 -25.77 -2.12 -3.88
N LEU A 137 -24.68 -1.53 -3.40
CA LEU A 137 -24.59 -0.11 -3.09
C LEU A 137 -24.30 0.75 -4.31
N THR A 138 -23.44 0.26 -5.20
CA THR A 138 -22.92 1.01 -6.34
C THR A 138 -23.64 0.71 -7.65
N GLY A 139 -24.16 -0.49 -7.83
CA GLY A 139 -24.65 -1.00 -9.12
C GLY A 139 -23.52 -1.52 -10.03
N ASP A 140 -22.25 -1.45 -9.58
CA ASP A 140 -21.11 -1.88 -10.38
C ASP A 140 -20.89 -3.40 -10.29
N GLU A 141 -20.96 -4.06 -11.43
CA GLU A 141 -20.68 -5.50 -11.58
C GLU A 141 -19.16 -5.74 -11.70
N ILE A 142 -18.40 -5.30 -10.70
CA ILE A 142 -16.93 -5.37 -10.69
C ILE A 142 -16.41 -6.80 -10.86
N HIS A 143 -17.18 -7.79 -10.42
CA HIS A 143 -16.84 -9.21 -10.53
C HIS A 143 -16.89 -9.75 -11.96
N GLU A 144 -17.51 -9.04 -12.91
CA GLU A 144 -17.53 -9.38 -14.34
C GLU A 144 -16.34 -8.81 -15.11
N LYS A 145 -15.51 -7.97 -14.47
CA LYS A 145 -14.38 -7.32 -15.14
C LYS A 145 -13.23 -8.30 -15.43
N PRO A 146 -12.51 -8.11 -16.55
CA PRO A 146 -11.45 -9.04 -16.98
C PRO A 146 -10.34 -9.25 -15.94
N PHE A 147 -10.06 -8.25 -15.10
CA PHE A 147 -9.04 -8.32 -14.06
C PHE A 147 -9.47 -9.13 -12.82
N TRP A 148 -10.79 -9.37 -12.63
CA TRP A 148 -11.34 -9.92 -11.40
C TRP A 148 -10.73 -11.27 -11.00
N GLY A 149 -10.63 -12.19 -11.94
CA GLY A 149 -10.03 -13.50 -11.65
C GLY A 149 -8.57 -13.39 -11.19
N THR A 150 -7.81 -12.44 -11.72
CA THR A 150 -6.43 -12.18 -11.30
C THR A 150 -6.39 -11.49 -9.95
N PHE A 151 -7.30 -10.57 -9.69
CA PHE A 151 -7.47 -9.93 -8.38
C PHE A 151 -7.73 -10.96 -7.28
N LEU A 152 -8.65 -11.92 -7.48
CA LEU A 152 -8.91 -12.98 -6.51
C LEU A 152 -7.67 -13.86 -6.25
N ARG A 153 -6.91 -14.20 -7.31
CA ARG A 153 -5.64 -14.92 -7.15
C ARG A 153 -4.63 -14.10 -6.35
N SER A 154 -4.58 -12.78 -6.54
CA SER A 154 -3.69 -11.89 -5.79
C SER A 154 -4.07 -11.83 -4.32
N ALA A 155 -5.36 -11.79 -3.99
CA ALA A 155 -5.85 -11.82 -2.62
C ALA A 155 -5.42 -13.12 -1.89
N ASN A 156 -5.58 -14.27 -2.54
CA ASN A 156 -5.14 -15.55 -2.01
C ASN A 156 -3.60 -15.62 -1.88
N ARG A 157 -2.88 -15.04 -2.82
CA ARG A 157 -1.42 -14.94 -2.79
C ARG A 157 -0.95 -14.11 -1.58
N ARG A 158 -1.52 -12.93 -1.36
CA ARG A 158 -1.28 -12.09 -0.18
C ARG A 158 -1.51 -12.85 1.12
N GLU A 159 -2.64 -13.54 1.25
CA GLU A 159 -3.00 -14.36 2.41
C GLU A 159 -1.93 -15.42 2.69
N ASN A 160 -1.48 -16.15 1.66
CA ASN A 160 -0.45 -17.17 1.80
C ASN A 160 0.93 -16.59 2.14
N ILE A 161 1.28 -15.39 1.65
CA ILE A 161 2.51 -14.70 2.05
C ILE A 161 2.46 -14.38 3.55
N ILE A 162 1.36 -13.78 4.00
CA ILE A 162 1.25 -13.31 5.39
C ILE A 162 1.17 -14.49 6.37
N ARG A 163 0.37 -15.51 6.07
CA ARG A 163 0.14 -16.61 7.02
C ARG A 163 1.16 -17.72 6.93
N LYS A 164 1.74 -17.97 5.76
CA LYS A 164 2.59 -19.14 5.52
C LYS A 164 4.02 -18.78 5.10
N GLY A 165 4.32 -17.49 4.94
CA GLY A 165 5.62 -17.04 4.44
C GLY A 165 5.89 -17.51 3.00
N LEU A 166 4.86 -17.63 2.15
CA LEU A 166 5.04 -18.07 0.77
C LEU A 166 6.00 -17.12 0.03
N ILE A 167 6.96 -17.68 -0.67
CA ILE A 167 7.82 -16.92 -1.57
C ILE A 167 7.10 -16.75 -2.90
N VAL A 168 7.04 -15.50 -3.38
CA VAL A 168 6.38 -15.12 -4.63
C VAL A 168 7.42 -14.83 -5.68
N GLY A 169 7.28 -15.42 -6.86
CA GLY A 169 8.12 -15.12 -8.00
C GLY A 169 7.76 -13.78 -8.66
N ARG A 170 8.70 -13.23 -9.43
CA ARG A 170 8.53 -11.95 -10.13
C ARG A 170 7.26 -11.89 -10.98
N LYS A 171 7.01 -12.93 -11.78
CA LYS A 171 5.83 -13.00 -12.66
C LYS A 171 4.52 -12.88 -11.89
N ASP A 172 4.42 -13.54 -10.74
CA ASP A 172 3.23 -13.50 -9.89
C ASP A 172 3.02 -12.12 -9.27
N ALA A 173 4.10 -11.43 -8.89
CA ALA A 173 4.06 -10.05 -8.40
C ALA A 173 3.65 -9.08 -9.51
N GLU A 174 4.19 -9.24 -10.73
CA GLU A 174 3.80 -8.47 -11.92
C GLU A 174 2.31 -8.60 -12.23
N GLU A 175 1.79 -9.83 -12.22
CA GLU A 175 0.35 -10.08 -12.40
C GLU A 175 -0.49 -9.39 -11.33
N THR A 176 -0.05 -9.43 -10.07
CA THR A 176 -0.75 -8.77 -8.96
C THR A 176 -0.77 -7.26 -9.13
N ILE A 177 0.38 -6.64 -9.44
CA ILE A 177 0.48 -5.19 -9.63
C ILE A 177 -0.37 -4.74 -10.81
N LYS A 178 -0.33 -5.50 -11.91
CA LYS A 178 -1.18 -5.20 -13.07
C LYS A 178 -2.67 -5.27 -12.71
N ALA A 179 -3.12 -6.32 -12.03
CA ALA A 179 -4.52 -6.45 -11.63
C ALA A 179 -4.94 -5.34 -10.65
N ALA A 180 -4.04 -4.91 -9.74
CA ALA A 180 -4.29 -3.78 -8.86
C ALA A 180 -4.39 -2.46 -9.64
N GLY A 181 -3.56 -2.26 -10.65
CA GLY A 181 -3.64 -1.09 -11.54
C GLY A 181 -4.96 -1.04 -12.30
N ASP A 182 -5.34 -2.15 -12.93
CA ASP A 182 -6.61 -2.28 -13.66
C ASP A 182 -7.82 -2.04 -12.72
N PHE A 183 -7.75 -2.54 -11.49
CA PHE A 183 -8.76 -2.35 -10.46
C PHE A 183 -8.89 -0.87 -10.04
N LEU A 184 -7.77 -0.20 -9.74
CA LEU A 184 -7.79 1.21 -9.35
C LEU A 184 -8.25 2.13 -10.49
N ALA A 185 -7.85 1.83 -11.73
CA ALA A 185 -8.33 2.55 -12.91
C ALA A 185 -9.85 2.42 -13.03
N HIS A 186 -10.39 1.20 -12.89
CA HIS A 186 -11.82 0.95 -12.94
C HIS A 186 -12.58 1.75 -11.87
N LEU A 187 -12.12 1.76 -10.61
CA LEU A 187 -12.77 2.53 -9.54
C LEU A 187 -12.72 4.05 -9.77
N THR A 188 -11.67 4.53 -10.44
CA THR A 188 -11.53 5.97 -10.76
C THR A 188 -12.49 6.39 -11.88
N GLU A 189 -12.72 5.53 -12.86
CA GLU A 189 -13.62 5.78 -13.99
C GLU A 189 -15.09 5.55 -13.63
N TYR A 190 -15.34 4.69 -12.66
CA TYR A 190 -16.69 4.37 -12.22
C TYR A 190 -17.24 5.48 -11.33
N VAL A 191 -18.26 6.19 -11.82
CA VAL A 191 -19.04 7.16 -11.05
C VAL A 191 -20.36 6.49 -10.69
N PRO A 192 -20.66 6.25 -9.39
CA PRO A 192 -21.95 5.69 -9.01
C PRO A 192 -23.11 6.55 -9.50
N ASP A 193 -24.16 5.91 -10.02
CA ASP A 193 -25.40 6.59 -10.37
C ASP A 193 -25.99 7.27 -9.11
N ARG A 194 -26.28 8.57 -9.22
CA ARG A 194 -26.85 9.41 -8.16
C ARG A 194 -28.33 9.11 -7.95
#